data_7c1d8ad6468ee0dff33d256910efe0d2
#
_entry.id   7c1d8ad6468ee0dff33d256910efe0d2
#
_cell.length_a   1.000
_cell.length_b   1.000
_cell.length_c   1.000
_cell.angle_alpha   90.00
_cell.angle_beta   90.00
_cell.angle_gamma   90.00
#
_symmetry.space_group_name_H-M   'P 1'
#
loop_
_entity.id
_entity.type
_entity.pdbx_description
1 polymer ?
#
loop_
_entity_poly.entity_id
_entity_poly.type
_entity_poly.pdbx_seq_one_letter_code
_entity_poly.pdbx_strand_id
1 'polypeptide(L)'
;MLAACHQPQTLEERAFELCAYIPDHELLEKSRDYMTPDFYAVLDTMFYRLPAHEAMDHEWLYFFVTGNGGTIADYQVVKVEQIDNDHALATISVRQKWEDGSFDPESDIEEHILSMERVNGQWLMSDFDGHKADCIRHIANNRKEQAIRQAISDYLLLEIAPHYLQGELCVPSLQIVHEEEASVMGDFWVFWYNIAGDTLKTVSGGSHPGLMTLTFENNQPQVVRFDRVEDGSRFTRSAKRIFGDYYDVFTLMHSNETIREAVRREQLYEYVQQHNLPVRFYQDYGWDAKELEL
;
A
#
# COMPACT_ATOMS: atom_id res chain seq x y z
N MET A 1 -7.17 56.42 12.06
CA MET A 1 -6.99 54.98 11.88
C MET A 1 -5.64 54.77 11.27
N LEU A 2 -4.66 54.32 12.07
CA LEU A 2 -3.33 53.94 11.57
C LEU A 2 -3.50 52.54 10.95
N ALA A 3 -3.36 52.46 9.64
CA ALA A 3 -3.19 51.21 8.95
C ALA A 3 -1.88 50.58 9.47
N ALA A 4 -1.98 49.49 10.20
CA ALA A 4 -0.83 48.71 10.54
C ALA A 4 -0.24 48.16 9.20
N CYS A 5 0.89 48.70 8.78
CA CYS A 5 1.69 48.10 7.70
C CYS A 5 2.14 46.72 8.19
N HIS A 6 1.44 45.68 7.79
CA HIS A 6 2.00 44.34 7.88
C HIS A 6 3.20 44.31 6.95
N GLN A 7 4.39 44.19 7.53
CA GLN A 7 5.56 43.85 6.71
C GLN A 7 5.29 42.50 6.03
N PRO A 8 5.63 42.34 4.75
CA PRO A 8 5.48 41.05 4.09
C PRO A 8 6.35 40.03 4.85
N GLN A 9 5.76 38.88 5.16
CA GLN A 9 6.43 37.75 5.79
C GLN A 9 7.66 37.34 4.99
N THR A 10 8.80 37.14 5.67
CA THR A 10 10.01 36.64 5.01
C THR A 10 9.87 35.16 4.63
N LEU A 11 10.74 34.67 3.73
CA LEU A 11 10.76 33.24 3.38
C LEU A 11 11.14 32.37 4.58
N GLU A 12 12.05 32.85 5.44
CA GLU A 12 12.43 32.14 6.67
C GLU A 12 11.26 32.03 7.66
N GLU A 13 10.52 33.14 7.87
CA GLU A 13 9.34 33.13 8.72
C GLU A 13 8.26 32.21 8.14
N ARG A 14 8.09 32.17 6.83
CA ARG A 14 7.13 31.28 6.18
C ARG A 14 7.57 29.81 6.25
N ALA A 15 8.84 29.50 6.03
CA ALA A 15 9.37 28.17 6.19
C ALA A 15 9.15 27.64 7.62
N PHE A 16 9.44 28.49 8.63
CA PHE A 16 9.20 28.16 10.03
C PHE A 16 7.73 27.87 10.32
N GLU A 17 6.82 28.70 9.80
CA GLU A 17 5.39 28.50 9.95
C GLU A 17 4.94 27.18 9.31
N LEU A 18 5.44 26.86 8.09
CA LEU A 18 5.09 25.62 7.38
C LEU A 18 5.52 24.38 8.14
N CYS A 19 6.61 24.41 8.90
CA CYS A 19 7.06 23.27 9.71
C CYS A 19 6.00 22.81 10.73
N ALA A 20 5.17 23.73 11.26
CA ALA A 20 4.09 23.40 12.19
C ALA A 20 2.95 22.58 11.53
N TYR A 21 2.95 22.48 10.20
CA TYR A 21 1.94 21.81 9.40
C TYR A 21 2.51 20.66 8.58
N ILE A 22 3.72 20.20 8.89
CA ILE A 22 4.25 18.96 8.32
C ILE A 22 3.41 17.82 8.87
N PRO A 23 2.73 17.05 7.99
CA PRO A 23 1.72 16.13 8.45
C PRO A 23 2.32 14.86 9.03
N ASP A 24 1.70 14.38 10.09
CA ASP A 24 1.51 12.97 10.28
C ASP A 24 0.12 12.58 9.73
N HIS A 25 -0.20 11.29 9.69
CA HIS A 25 -1.48 10.81 9.18
C HIS A 25 -2.71 11.40 9.91
N GLU A 26 -2.58 11.81 11.18
CA GLU A 26 -3.68 12.41 11.96
C GLU A 26 -3.91 13.90 11.63
N LEU A 27 -2.89 14.57 11.09
CA LEU A 27 -2.89 16.01 10.85
C LEU A 27 -3.04 16.42 9.38
N LEU A 28 -3.05 15.46 8.43
CA LEU A 28 -3.02 15.78 7.00
C LEU A 28 -4.12 16.76 6.59
N GLU A 29 -5.34 16.61 7.09
CA GLU A 29 -6.45 17.51 6.72
C GLU A 29 -6.22 18.95 7.23
N LYS A 30 -5.57 19.11 8.38
CA LYS A 30 -5.20 20.43 8.92
C LYS A 30 -4.09 21.10 8.13
N SER A 31 -3.30 20.33 7.41
CA SER A 31 -2.16 20.79 6.63
C SER A 31 -2.54 21.18 5.19
N ARG A 32 -3.78 20.92 4.78
CA ARG A 32 -4.26 21.10 3.39
C ARG A 32 -3.98 22.48 2.80
N ASP A 33 -4.24 23.54 3.58
CA ASP A 33 -4.08 24.93 3.14
C ASP A 33 -2.62 25.41 3.14
N TYR A 34 -1.70 24.58 3.66
CA TYR A 34 -0.26 24.84 3.77
C TYR A 34 0.57 24.03 2.77
N MET A 35 -0.07 23.16 1.99
CA MET A 35 0.56 22.32 0.97
C MET A 35 0.12 22.68 -0.42
N THR A 36 0.98 22.39 -1.40
CA THR A 36 0.53 22.40 -2.80
C THR A 36 -0.53 21.32 -3.03
N PRO A 37 -1.51 21.56 -3.89
CA PRO A 37 -2.61 20.61 -4.14
C PRO A 37 -2.15 19.23 -4.56
N ASP A 38 -1.07 19.15 -5.33
CA ASP A 38 -0.51 17.89 -5.82
C ASP A 38 0.25 17.13 -4.73
N PHE A 39 0.99 17.81 -3.85
CA PHE A 39 1.63 17.16 -2.71
C PHE A 39 0.59 16.63 -1.72
N TYR A 40 -0.43 17.44 -1.41
CA TYR A 40 -1.56 16.99 -0.59
C TYR A 40 -2.24 15.74 -1.19
N ALA A 41 -2.52 15.73 -2.50
CA ALA A 41 -3.17 14.61 -3.17
C ALA A 41 -2.34 13.32 -3.12
N VAL A 42 -1.01 13.44 -3.20
CA VAL A 42 -0.09 12.30 -3.04
C VAL A 42 -0.19 11.73 -1.64
N LEU A 43 -0.09 12.58 -0.61
CA LEU A 43 -0.18 12.14 0.79
C LEU A 43 -1.58 11.59 1.15
N ASP A 44 -2.66 12.22 0.67
CA ASP A 44 -4.03 11.72 0.83
C ASP A 44 -4.18 10.30 0.25
N THR A 45 -3.55 10.04 -0.89
CA THR A 45 -3.54 8.70 -1.49
C THR A 45 -2.77 7.73 -0.60
N MET A 46 -1.58 8.09 -0.14
CA MET A 46 -0.74 7.24 0.70
C MET A 46 -1.40 6.88 2.04
N PHE A 47 -2.01 7.87 2.72
CA PHE A 47 -2.56 7.66 4.05
C PHE A 47 -3.94 7.00 4.07
N TYR A 48 -4.79 7.27 3.06
CA TYR A 48 -6.21 6.94 3.16
C TYR A 48 -6.77 6.12 2.01
N ARG A 49 -6.02 5.94 0.90
CA ARG A 49 -6.54 5.27 -0.29
C ARG A 49 -5.81 4.00 -0.67
N LEU A 50 -4.66 3.74 -0.08
CA LEU A 50 -4.00 2.45 -0.19
C LEU A 50 -4.58 1.47 0.83
N PRO A 51 -4.53 0.16 0.57
CA PRO A 51 -4.88 -0.86 1.56
C PRO A 51 -4.12 -0.66 2.87
N ALA A 52 -4.76 -0.90 4.01
CA ALA A 52 -4.21 -0.61 5.34
C ALA A 52 -2.85 -1.28 5.60
N HIS A 53 -2.66 -2.52 5.12
CA HIS A 53 -1.40 -3.26 5.24
C HIS A 53 -0.27 -2.65 4.39
N GLU A 54 -0.59 -1.88 3.37
CA GLU A 54 0.39 -1.19 2.52
C GLU A 54 0.69 0.24 3.01
N ALA A 55 -0.22 0.84 3.76
CA ALA A 55 -0.05 2.15 4.37
C ALA A 55 0.82 2.11 5.64
N MET A 56 0.84 0.99 6.36
CA MET A 56 1.47 0.87 7.69
C MET A 56 2.98 0.59 7.68
N ASP A 57 3.55 0.07 6.59
CA ASP A 57 4.97 -0.31 6.53
C ASP A 57 5.92 0.84 6.17
N HIS A 58 5.44 2.09 6.18
CA HIS A 58 6.24 3.23 5.72
C HIS A 58 6.76 4.07 6.87
N GLU A 59 7.86 3.64 7.49
CA GLU A 59 8.62 4.41 8.50
C GLU A 59 9.00 5.83 8.02
N TRP A 60 9.16 6.04 6.72
CA TRP A 60 9.47 7.33 6.12
C TRP A 60 8.30 8.32 6.04
N LEU A 61 7.06 7.91 6.38
CA LEU A 61 5.93 8.83 6.55
C LEU A 61 6.02 9.64 7.86
N TYR A 62 6.93 9.30 8.74
CA TYR A 62 7.21 10.06 9.95
C TYR A 62 8.17 11.21 9.64
N PHE A 63 7.65 12.29 9.14
CA PHE A 63 8.41 13.44 8.65
C PHE A 63 9.33 14.10 9.69
N PHE A 64 9.13 13.98 10.95
CA PHE A 64 9.96 14.49 12.03
C PHE A 64 10.19 13.44 13.11
N VAL A 65 10.03 12.19 12.80
CA VAL A 65 10.31 11.14 13.76
C VAL A 65 11.54 10.40 13.27
N THR A 66 12.60 10.52 13.99
CA THR A 66 13.73 9.61 13.85
C THR A 66 13.24 8.25 14.31
N GLY A 67 13.57 7.17 13.60
CA GLY A 67 13.04 5.82 13.79
C GLY A 67 13.25 5.18 15.17
N ASN A 68 13.57 5.96 16.20
CA ASN A 68 13.92 5.52 17.54
C ASN A 68 12.93 5.92 18.63
N GLY A 69 11.76 6.52 18.30
CA GLY A 69 10.74 6.87 19.29
C GLY A 69 10.99 8.16 20.08
N GLY A 70 11.94 8.99 19.66
CA GLY A 70 12.09 10.34 20.18
C GLY A 70 10.96 11.27 19.73
N THR A 71 10.67 12.31 20.49
CA THR A 71 9.75 13.37 20.08
C THR A 71 10.52 14.64 19.69
N ILE A 72 9.93 15.47 18.84
CA ILE A 72 10.54 16.76 18.47
C ILE A 72 10.54 17.68 19.68
N ALA A 73 11.72 18.18 20.07
CA ALA A 73 11.86 19.20 21.10
C ALA A 73 11.68 20.60 20.53
N ASP A 74 12.38 20.88 19.45
CA ASP A 74 12.30 22.12 18.68
C ASP A 74 12.83 21.93 17.26
N TYR A 75 12.59 22.92 16.40
CA TYR A 75 13.15 23.00 15.07
C TYR A 75 13.54 24.45 14.75
N GLN A 76 14.53 24.61 13.85
CA GLN A 76 15.05 25.90 13.42
C GLN A 76 15.24 25.91 11.91
N VAL A 77 14.88 27.03 11.27
CA VAL A 77 15.25 27.28 9.87
C VAL A 77 16.72 27.70 9.85
N VAL A 78 17.59 26.85 9.32
CA VAL A 78 19.02 27.10 9.24
C VAL A 78 19.36 27.99 8.03
N LYS A 79 18.68 27.73 6.91
CA LYS A 79 18.92 28.42 5.65
C LYS A 79 17.67 28.37 4.77
N VAL A 80 17.40 29.44 4.03
CA VAL A 80 16.46 29.43 2.92
C VAL A 80 17.17 29.86 1.65
N GLU A 81 16.99 29.10 0.59
CA GLU A 81 17.54 29.33 -0.73
C GLU A 81 16.40 29.46 -1.74
N GLN A 82 16.20 30.67 -2.26
CA GLN A 82 15.26 30.90 -3.34
C GLN A 82 15.88 30.46 -4.66
N ILE A 83 15.31 29.44 -5.28
CA ILE A 83 15.82 28.85 -6.53
C ILE A 83 15.40 29.71 -7.72
N ASP A 84 14.14 30.15 -7.73
CA ASP A 84 13.58 31.04 -8.71
C ASP A 84 12.43 31.87 -8.10
N ASN A 85 11.57 32.47 -8.94
CA ASN A 85 10.47 33.30 -8.47
C ASN A 85 9.39 32.51 -7.70
N ASP A 86 9.25 31.22 -8.00
CA ASP A 86 8.18 30.37 -7.52
C ASP A 86 8.65 29.14 -6.73
N HIS A 87 9.97 28.92 -6.61
CA HIS A 87 10.53 27.78 -5.87
C HIS A 87 11.58 28.21 -4.87
N ALA A 88 11.58 27.62 -3.70
CA ALA A 88 12.56 27.80 -2.65
C ALA A 88 12.80 26.50 -1.87
N LEU A 89 13.98 26.35 -1.28
CA LEU A 89 14.36 25.27 -0.38
C LEU A 89 14.70 25.84 0.99
N ALA A 90 14.19 25.27 2.06
CA ALA A 90 14.57 25.60 3.41
C ALA A 90 15.25 24.38 4.06
N THR A 91 16.43 24.60 4.64
CA THR A 91 17.08 23.62 5.50
C THR A 91 16.56 23.81 6.91
N ILE A 92 15.98 22.76 7.48
CA ILE A 92 15.36 22.72 8.80
C ILE A 92 16.22 21.83 9.69
N SER A 93 16.76 22.36 10.77
CA SER A 93 17.40 21.56 11.82
C SER A 93 16.36 21.19 12.86
N VAL A 94 16.22 19.91 13.12
CA VAL A 94 15.26 19.33 14.09
C VAL A 94 16.05 18.71 15.23
N ARG A 95 15.67 19.03 16.47
CA ARG A 95 16.23 18.44 17.66
C ARG A 95 15.22 17.50 18.32
N GLN A 96 15.68 16.30 18.63
CA GLN A 96 14.89 15.29 19.34
C GLN A 96 14.91 15.50 20.85
N LYS A 97 13.89 14.94 21.48
CA LYS A 97 13.75 14.84 22.92
C LYS A 97 13.43 13.41 23.30
N TRP A 98 14.26 12.83 24.15
CA TRP A 98 14.06 11.51 24.71
C TRP A 98 13.32 11.57 26.05
N GLU A 99 12.56 10.54 26.38
CA GLU A 99 11.79 10.47 27.64
C GLU A 99 12.69 10.50 28.87
N ASP A 100 13.89 9.93 28.79
CA ASP A 100 14.88 9.93 29.88
C ASP A 100 15.68 11.26 29.99
N GLY A 101 15.42 12.21 29.09
CA GLY A 101 16.09 13.51 29.05
C GLY A 101 17.52 13.45 28.48
N SER A 102 17.96 12.31 27.94
CA SER A 102 19.24 12.23 27.27
C SER A 102 19.25 13.08 26.00
N PHE A 103 20.44 13.58 25.62
CA PHE A 103 20.65 14.35 24.41
C PHE A 103 22.10 14.20 23.94
N ASP A 104 22.29 13.79 22.70
CA ASP A 104 23.54 13.72 22.01
C ASP A 104 23.51 14.62 20.76
N PRO A 105 24.27 15.72 20.71
CA PRO A 105 24.29 16.63 19.55
C PRO A 105 24.67 15.99 18.23
N GLU A 106 25.39 14.85 18.26
CA GLU A 106 25.82 14.16 17.04
C GLU A 106 24.74 13.24 16.45
N SER A 107 23.81 12.76 17.28
CA SER A 107 22.75 11.83 16.86
C SER A 107 21.34 12.37 17.00
N ASP A 108 21.13 13.39 17.83
CA ASP A 108 19.79 13.91 18.17
C ASP A 108 19.47 15.23 17.45
N ILE A 109 20.30 15.65 16.50
CA ILE A 109 20.07 16.78 15.60
C ILE A 109 20.12 16.27 14.16
N GLU A 110 19.01 16.45 13.45
CA GLU A 110 18.91 16.10 12.04
C GLU A 110 18.58 17.31 11.20
N GLU A 111 19.09 17.34 9.96
CA GLU A 111 18.75 18.37 8.99
C GLU A 111 17.83 17.80 7.91
N HIS A 112 16.76 18.52 7.63
CA HIS A 112 15.75 18.18 6.64
C HIS A 112 15.60 19.28 5.59
N ILE A 113 15.12 18.93 4.43
CA ILE A 113 14.87 19.87 3.32
C ILE A 113 13.36 20.02 3.11
N LEU A 114 12.84 21.19 3.42
CA LEU A 114 11.50 21.60 3.08
C LEU A 114 11.53 22.30 1.71
N SER A 115 10.85 21.71 0.72
CA SER A 115 10.62 22.35 -0.58
C SER A 115 9.36 23.20 -0.54
N MET A 116 9.46 24.41 -1.04
CA MET A 116 8.37 25.37 -1.09
C MET A 116 8.10 25.82 -2.53
N GLU A 117 6.84 25.93 -2.88
CA GLU A 117 6.36 26.43 -4.16
C GLU A 117 5.36 27.57 -3.96
N ARG A 118 5.42 28.58 -4.83
CA ARG A 118 4.55 29.74 -4.77
C ARG A 118 3.30 29.54 -5.63
N VAL A 119 2.18 29.25 -4.99
CA VAL A 119 0.89 29.03 -5.64
C VAL A 119 -0.06 30.19 -5.31
N ASN A 120 -0.60 30.86 -6.31
CA ASN A 120 -1.49 32.02 -6.15
C ASN A 120 -0.92 33.13 -5.24
N GLY A 121 0.41 33.31 -5.25
CA GLY A 121 1.09 34.34 -4.47
C GLY A 121 1.44 33.93 -3.03
N GLN A 122 1.09 32.73 -2.61
CA GLN A 122 1.41 32.16 -1.30
C GLN A 122 2.46 31.07 -1.44
N TRP A 123 3.43 31.03 -0.53
CA TRP A 123 4.39 29.95 -0.43
C TRP A 123 3.77 28.77 0.33
N LEU A 124 3.74 27.62 -0.30
CA LEU A 124 3.19 26.37 0.21
C LEU A 124 4.28 25.29 0.23
N MET A 125 4.15 24.31 1.09
CA MET A 125 4.98 23.10 1.11
C MET A 125 4.70 22.27 -0.15
N SER A 126 5.71 21.97 -0.94
CA SER A 126 5.59 21.17 -2.16
C SER A 126 6.25 19.80 -2.06
N ASP A 127 7.17 19.63 -1.10
CA ASP A 127 7.83 18.38 -0.79
C ASP A 127 8.60 18.49 0.53
N PHE A 128 8.97 17.36 1.09
CA PHE A 128 9.82 17.25 2.27
C PHE A 128 10.81 16.09 2.07
N ASP A 129 12.09 16.37 2.14
CA ASP A 129 13.21 15.41 1.93
C ASP A 129 13.14 14.57 0.63
N GLY A 130 12.38 15.02 -0.38
CA GLY A 130 12.19 14.27 -1.61
C GLY A 130 11.13 13.16 -1.51
N HIS A 131 10.40 13.06 -0.40
CA HIS A 131 9.43 12.00 -0.16
C HIS A 131 8.28 11.95 -1.16
N LYS A 132 7.91 13.10 -1.74
CA LYS A 132 6.86 13.13 -2.78
C LYS A 132 7.17 12.19 -3.94
N ALA A 133 8.41 12.16 -4.39
CA ALA A 133 8.82 11.27 -5.49
C ALA A 133 8.75 9.80 -5.07
N ASP A 134 9.11 9.49 -3.85
CA ASP A 134 9.02 8.14 -3.29
C ASP A 134 7.57 7.69 -3.13
N CYS A 135 6.70 8.56 -2.61
CA CYS A 135 5.26 8.32 -2.55
C CYS A 135 4.66 8.03 -3.94
N ILE A 136 4.97 8.86 -4.93
CA ILE A 136 4.48 8.67 -6.30
C ILE A 136 4.92 7.32 -6.85
N ARG A 137 6.17 6.94 -6.64
CA ARG A 137 6.72 5.65 -7.07
C ARG A 137 6.02 4.49 -6.38
N HIS A 138 5.82 4.58 -5.08
CA HIS A 138 5.12 3.57 -4.30
C HIS A 138 3.67 3.40 -4.75
N ILE A 139 2.92 4.50 -4.89
CA ILE A 139 1.54 4.48 -5.41
C ILE A 139 1.48 3.84 -6.81
N ALA A 140 2.45 4.16 -7.67
CA ALA A 140 2.50 3.59 -9.02
C ALA A 140 2.77 2.08 -9.00
N ASN A 141 3.69 1.62 -8.15
CA ASN A 141 4.00 0.19 -7.97
C ASN A 141 2.79 -0.56 -7.42
N ASN A 142 2.14 -0.02 -6.41
CA ASN A 142 0.93 -0.58 -5.82
C ASN A 142 -0.21 -0.73 -6.84
N ARG A 143 -0.47 0.32 -7.62
CA ARG A 143 -1.47 0.26 -8.70
C ARG A 143 -1.14 -0.80 -9.75
N LYS A 144 0.13 -0.98 -10.09
CA LYS A 144 0.58 -2.03 -11.02
C LYS A 144 0.33 -3.41 -10.42
N GLU A 145 0.68 -3.61 -9.16
CA GLU A 145 0.44 -4.87 -8.45
C GLU A 145 -1.05 -5.20 -8.38
N GLN A 146 -1.89 -4.25 -7.98
CA GLN A 146 -3.34 -4.42 -7.96
C GLN A 146 -3.90 -4.76 -9.35
N ALA A 147 -3.40 -4.11 -10.40
CA ALA A 147 -3.82 -4.41 -11.77
C ALA A 147 -3.44 -5.83 -12.19
N ILE A 148 -2.25 -6.32 -11.80
CA ILE A 148 -1.81 -7.70 -12.03
C ILE A 148 -2.71 -8.69 -11.28
N ARG A 149 -2.98 -8.45 -9.99
CA ARG A 149 -3.88 -9.29 -9.18
C ARG A 149 -5.29 -9.35 -9.80
N GLN A 150 -5.80 -8.20 -10.27
CA GLN A 150 -7.09 -8.15 -10.96
C GLN A 150 -7.07 -8.96 -12.26
N ALA A 151 -6.06 -8.82 -13.09
CA ALA A 151 -5.94 -9.58 -14.35
C ALA A 151 -5.88 -11.10 -14.12
N ILE A 152 -5.18 -11.53 -13.05
CA ILE A 152 -5.15 -12.95 -12.64
C ILE A 152 -6.54 -13.38 -12.18
N SER A 153 -7.22 -12.58 -11.35
CA SER A 153 -8.58 -12.88 -10.87
C SER A 153 -9.57 -12.97 -12.02
N ASP A 154 -9.52 -12.05 -12.98
CA ASP A 154 -10.37 -12.06 -14.17
C ASP A 154 -10.14 -13.33 -15.01
N TYR A 155 -8.88 -13.73 -15.21
CA TYR A 155 -8.54 -14.97 -15.88
C TYR A 155 -9.10 -16.20 -15.16
N LEU A 156 -8.95 -16.27 -13.84
CA LEU A 156 -9.48 -17.37 -13.03
C LEU A 156 -11.00 -17.45 -13.12
N LEU A 157 -11.70 -16.32 -13.07
CA LEU A 157 -13.14 -16.23 -13.18
C LEU A 157 -13.65 -16.64 -14.57
N LEU A 158 -12.92 -16.28 -15.63
CA LEU A 158 -13.30 -16.56 -17.01
C LEU A 158 -12.97 -17.99 -17.43
N GLU A 159 -11.75 -18.46 -17.13
CA GLU A 159 -11.19 -19.68 -17.68
C GLU A 159 -11.24 -20.88 -16.73
N ILE A 160 -11.27 -20.65 -15.41
CA ILE A 160 -11.16 -21.72 -14.41
C ILE A 160 -12.48 -21.94 -13.67
N ALA A 161 -13.08 -20.88 -13.15
CA ALA A 161 -14.29 -20.95 -12.33
C ALA A 161 -15.49 -21.65 -13.02
N PRO A 162 -15.70 -21.55 -14.34
CA PRO A 162 -16.80 -22.25 -15.02
C PRO A 162 -16.71 -23.78 -14.97
N HIS A 163 -15.57 -24.35 -14.66
CA HIS A 163 -15.38 -25.80 -14.54
C HIS A 163 -15.81 -26.39 -13.19
N TYR A 164 -16.23 -25.55 -12.25
CA TYR A 164 -16.71 -25.93 -10.94
C TYR A 164 -18.24 -25.86 -10.81
N LEU A 165 -18.78 -26.50 -9.79
CA LEU A 165 -20.20 -26.33 -9.45
C LEU A 165 -20.39 -24.88 -8.99
N GLN A 166 -21.22 -24.14 -9.72
CA GLN A 166 -21.43 -22.72 -9.50
C GLN A 166 -22.33 -22.46 -8.28
N GLY A 167 -21.96 -21.43 -7.52
CA GLY A 167 -22.77 -20.79 -6.49
C GLY A 167 -23.28 -19.42 -6.96
N GLU A 168 -23.72 -18.60 -6.02
CA GLU A 168 -24.21 -17.24 -6.29
C GLU A 168 -23.06 -16.27 -6.65
N LEU A 169 -21.86 -16.49 -6.08
CA LEU A 169 -20.66 -15.70 -6.37
C LEU A 169 -19.41 -16.56 -6.35
N CYS A 170 -18.41 -16.14 -7.12
CA CYS A 170 -17.09 -16.75 -7.14
C CYS A 170 -16.04 -15.72 -6.72
N VAL A 171 -15.21 -16.10 -5.75
CA VAL A 171 -14.11 -15.26 -5.27
C VAL A 171 -12.82 -16.04 -5.46
N PRO A 172 -11.90 -15.56 -6.30
CA PRO A 172 -10.55 -16.10 -6.39
C PRO A 172 -9.76 -15.83 -5.10
N SER A 173 -8.79 -16.70 -4.81
CA SER A 173 -7.81 -16.45 -3.75
C SER A 173 -6.40 -16.67 -4.32
N LEU A 174 -5.57 -15.65 -4.26
CA LEU A 174 -4.26 -15.58 -4.91
C LEU A 174 -3.16 -15.70 -3.86
N GLN A 175 -2.47 -16.82 -3.86
CA GLN A 175 -1.31 -17.05 -3.01
C GLN A 175 -0.05 -16.94 -3.86
N ILE A 176 0.49 -15.73 -3.98
CA ILE A 176 1.65 -15.42 -4.83
C ILE A 176 2.92 -15.91 -4.14
N VAL A 177 3.71 -16.70 -4.86
CA VAL A 177 5.01 -17.24 -4.42
C VAL A 177 6.15 -16.37 -4.92
N HIS A 178 6.05 -15.90 -6.17
CA HIS A 178 7.06 -15.04 -6.79
C HIS A 178 6.44 -14.28 -7.96
N GLU A 179 6.85 -13.03 -8.10
CA GLU A 179 6.41 -12.14 -9.19
C GLU A 179 7.64 -11.56 -9.91
N GLU A 180 7.60 -11.58 -11.22
CA GLU A 180 8.52 -10.89 -12.11
C GLU A 180 7.72 -9.97 -13.04
N GLU A 181 8.41 -9.13 -13.83
CA GLU A 181 7.78 -8.10 -14.65
C GLU A 181 6.62 -8.61 -15.53
N ALA A 182 6.74 -9.81 -16.08
CA ALA A 182 5.76 -10.40 -17.00
C ALA A 182 5.32 -11.81 -16.61
N SER A 183 5.53 -12.22 -15.38
CA SER A 183 5.13 -13.54 -14.90
C SER A 183 4.85 -13.58 -13.40
N VAL A 184 3.88 -14.40 -13.00
CA VAL A 184 3.50 -14.61 -11.61
C VAL A 184 3.41 -16.10 -11.32
N MET A 185 4.18 -16.56 -10.35
CA MET A 185 4.11 -17.92 -9.80
C MET A 185 3.27 -17.91 -8.54
N GLY A 186 2.35 -18.87 -8.42
CA GLY A 186 1.50 -18.92 -7.23
C GLY A 186 0.67 -20.18 -7.14
N ASP A 187 -0.08 -20.24 -6.03
CA ASP A 187 -1.19 -21.17 -5.85
C ASP A 187 -2.49 -20.37 -5.97
N PHE A 188 -3.17 -20.55 -7.09
CA PHE A 188 -4.35 -19.77 -7.45
C PHE A 188 -5.60 -20.60 -7.17
N TRP A 189 -6.46 -20.10 -6.29
CA TRP A 189 -7.67 -20.79 -5.90
C TRP A 189 -8.89 -20.11 -6.48
N VAL A 190 -9.92 -20.89 -6.76
CA VAL A 190 -11.27 -20.40 -7.01
C VAL A 190 -12.22 -21.02 -6.00
N PHE A 191 -13.13 -20.21 -5.46
CA PHE A 191 -14.16 -20.66 -4.53
C PHE A 191 -15.49 -20.09 -4.93
N TRP A 192 -16.49 -20.99 -5.12
CA TRP A 192 -17.88 -20.63 -5.30
C TRP A 192 -18.60 -20.63 -3.97
N TYR A 193 -19.42 -19.63 -3.74
CA TYR A 193 -20.19 -19.45 -2.51
C TYR A 193 -21.66 -19.20 -2.80
N ASN A 194 -22.53 -19.62 -1.84
CA ASN A 194 -23.88 -19.14 -1.69
C ASN A 194 -23.98 -18.25 -0.46
N ILE A 195 -24.82 -17.22 -0.51
CA ILE A 195 -25.07 -16.32 0.63
C ILE A 195 -26.19 -16.90 1.47
N ALA A 196 -25.95 -17.20 2.73
CA ALA A 196 -26.95 -17.70 3.68
C ALA A 196 -26.95 -16.82 4.94
N GLY A 197 -27.84 -15.82 4.96
CA GLY A 197 -27.85 -14.79 6.01
C GLY A 197 -26.59 -13.92 5.95
N ASP A 198 -25.79 -13.93 7.00
CA ASP A 198 -24.52 -13.21 7.10
C ASP A 198 -23.28 -14.10 6.83
N THR A 199 -23.49 -15.27 6.20
CA THR A 199 -22.46 -16.29 5.99
C THR A 199 -22.31 -16.66 4.52
N LEU A 200 -21.06 -16.64 3.99
CA LEU A 200 -20.69 -17.24 2.72
C LEU A 200 -20.50 -18.75 2.90
N LYS A 201 -21.35 -19.56 2.32
CA LYS A 201 -21.22 -21.02 2.34
C LYS A 201 -20.53 -21.51 1.08
N THR A 202 -19.36 -22.15 1.25
CA THR A 202 -18.61 -22.72 0.14
C THR A 202 -19.40 -23.81 -0.56
N VAL A 203 -19.58 -23.68 -1.87
CA VAL A 203 -20.25 -24.65 -2.76
C VAL A 203 -19.23 -25.59 -3.38
N SER A 204 -18.18 -25.03 -3.94
CA SER A 204 -17.10 -25.77 -4.59
C SER A 204 -15.86 -24.89 -4.71
N GLY A 205 -14.73 -25.48 -5.04
CA GLY A 205 -13.49 -24.75 -5.29
C GLY A 205 -12.31 -25.68 -5.47
N GLY A 206 -11.16 -25.11 -5.81
CA GLY A 206 -9.93 -25.87 -5.97
C GLY A 206 -8.71 -25.00 -6.20
N SER A 207 -7.55 -25.63 -5.97
CA SER A 207 -6.21 -25.08 -6.13
C SER A 207 -5.70 -25.31 -7.54
N HIS A 208 -5.04 -24.31 -8.09
CA HIS A 208 -4.42 -24.33 -9.41
C HIS A 208 -3.01 -23.73 -9.33
N PRO A 209 -2.04 -24.43 -8.73
CA PRO A 209 -0.68 -23.93 -8.65
C PRO A 209 -0.05 -23.89 -10.04
N GLY A 210 0.76 -22.84 -10.29
CA GLY A 210 1.42 -22.71 -11.57
C GLY A 210 2.08 -21.37 -11.82
N LEU A 211 2.41 -21.13 -13.09
CA LEU A 211 3.03 -19.93 -13.62
C LEU A 211 2.07 -19.27 -14.62
N MET A 212 1.64 -18.07 -14.33
CA MET A 212 0.93 -17.21 -15.28
C MET A 212 1.91 -16.27 -15.98
N THR A 213 1.81 -16.20 -17.32
CA THR A 213 2.55 -15.24 -18.14
C THR A 213 1.63 -14.09 -18.50
N LEU A 214 2.12 -12.87 -18.34
CA LEU A 214 1.39 -11.63 -18.58
C LEU A 214 1.90 -10.92 -19.84
N THR A 215 1.02 -10.17 -20.48
CA THR A 215 1.37 -9.12 -21.44
C THR A 215 0.75 -7.80 -20.97
N PHE A 216 1.32 -6.68 -21.45
CA PHE A 216 0.84 -5.35 -21.08
C PHE A 216 0.43 -4.60 -22.34
N GLU A 217 -0.86 -4.30 -22.46
CA GLU A 217 -1.40 -3.43 -23.50
C GLU A 217 -1.89 -2.13 -22.88
N ASN A 218 -1.30 -1.00 -23.29
CA ASN A 218 -1.58 0.31 -22.70
C ASN A 218 -1.44 0.34 -21.14
N ASN A 219 -0.42 -0.31 -20.63
CA ASN A 219 -0.16 -0.50 -19.20
C ASN A 219 -1.23 -1.32 -18.46
N GLN A 220 -2.12 -2.01 -19.17
CA GLN A 220 -3.06 -2.95 -18.58
C GLN A 220 -2.54 -4.37 -18.71
N PRO A 221 -2.32 -5.12 -17.62
CA PRO A 221 -1.88 -6.50 -17.67
C PRO A 221 -2.99 -7.42 -18.13
N GLN A 222 -2.62 -8.44 -18.88
CA GLN A 222 -3.51 -9.54 -19.28
C GLN A 222 -2.77 -10.86 -19.18
N VAL A 223 -3.42 -11.90 -18.63
CA VAL A 223 -2.86 -13.26 -18.61
C VAL A 223 -3.01 -13.86 -20.01
N VAL A 224 -1.87 -14.20 -20.63
CA VAL A 224 -1.85 -14.81 -21.98
C VAL A 224 -1.55 -16.31 -21.95
N ARG A 225 -1.03 -16.81 -20.82
CA ARG A 225 -0.71 -18.23 -20.66
C ARG A 225 -0.71 -18.61 -19.19
N PHE A 226 -1.20 -19.83 -18.92
CA PHE A 226 -1.14 -20.43 -17.59
C PHE A 226 -0.56 -21.85 -17.67
N ASP A 227 0.68 -22.01 -17.21
CA ASP A 227 1.35 -23.30 -17.07
C ASP A 227 1.03 -23.90 -15.71
N ARG A 228 0.08 -24.82 -15.63
CA ARG A 228 -0.39 -25.44 -14.39
C ARG A 228 0.48 -26.61 -13.95
N VAL A 229 0.61 -26.79 -12.66
CA VAL A 229 1.13 -28.03 -12.05
C VAL A 229 0.16 -29.18 -12.39
N GLU A 230 0.72 -30.32 -12.75
CA GLU A 230 -0.08 -31.51 -13.09
C GLU A 230 -0.50 -32.26 -11.82
N ASP A 231 -1.73 -32.78 -11.80
CA ASP A 231 -2.26 -33.50 -10.65
C ASP A 231 -1.69 -34.93 -10.50
N GLY A 232 -1.90 -35.49 -9.31
CA GLY A 232 -1.58 -36.88 -8.98
C GLY A 232 -0.09 -37.19 -8.97
N SER A 233 0.31 -38.31 -9.54
CA SER A 233 1.70 -38.80 -9.52
C SER A 233 2.72 -37.86 -10.19
N ARG A 234 2.27 -36.93 -11.00
CA ARG A 234 3.11 -35.96 -11.70
C ARG A 234 3.24 -34.62 -10.99
N PHE A 235 2.51 -34.42 -9.91
CA PHE A 235 2.47 -33.17 -9.15
C PHE A 235 3.88 -32.67 -8.78
N THR A 236 4.63 -33.43 -8.01
CA THR A 236 5.96 -33.04 -7.52
C THR A 236 6.93 -32.72 -8.66
N ARG A 237 6.90 -33.51 -9.75
CA ARG A 237 7.80 -33.31 -10.89
C ARG A 237 7.46 -32.02 -11.64
N SER A 238 6.19 -31.78 -11.91
CA SER A 238 5.75 -30.58 -12.63
C SER A 238 5.88 -29.33 -11.76
N ALA A 239 5.62 -29.41 -10.45
CA ALA A 239 5.82 -28.31 -9.52
C ALA A 239 7.31 -27.90 -9.44
N LYS A 240 8.23 -28.86 -9.28
CA LYS A 240 9.68 -28.55 -9.32
C LYS A 240 10.11 -27.90 -10.62
N ARG A 241 9.55 -28.32 -11.76
CA ARG A 241 9.87 -27.73 -13.06
C ARG A 241 9.35 -26.29 -13.17
N ILE A 242 8.15 -26.01 -12.66
CA ILE A 242 7.49 -24.71 -12.79
C ILE A 242 8.06 -23.70 -11.79
N PHE A 243 8.20 -24.09 -10.53
CA PHE A 243 8.65 -23.20 -9.46
C PHE A 243 10.18 -23.07 -9.34
N GLY A 244 10.95 -24.03 -9.89
CA GLY A 244 12.40 -23.95 -9.87
C GLY A 244 12.99 -23.70 -8.48
N ASP A 245 13.72 -22.60 -8.33
CA ASP A 245 14.34 -22.17 -7.06
C ASP A 245 13.32 -21.78 -5.99
N TYR A 246 12.08 -21.48 -6.38
CA TYR A 246 10.97 -21.12 -5.46
C TYR A 246 10.16 -22.35 -5.02
N TYR A 247 10.56 -23.57 -5.40
CA TYR A 247 9.80 -24.78 -5.07
C TYR A 247 9.59 -25.00 -3.58
N ASP A 248 10.58 -24.70 -2.76
CA ASP A 248 10.47 -24.89 -1.30
C ASP A 248 9.52 -23.87 -0.68
N VAL A 249 9.55 -22.61 -1.15
CA VAL A 249 8.59 -21.56 -0.74
C VAL A 249 7.17 -21.96 -1.14
N PHE A 250 6.98 -22.39 -2.40
CA PHE A 250 5.69 -22.91 -2.86
C PHE A 250 5.20 -24.05 -1.96
N THR A 251 6.06 -25.04 -1.68
CA THR A 251 5.66 -26.20 -0.90
C THR A 251 5.25 -25.82 0.51
N LEU A 252 5.98 -24.90 1.15
CA LEU A 252 5.64 -24.36 2.47
C LEU A 252 4.26 -23.71 2.45
N MET A 253 4.00 -22.81 1.50
CA MET A 253 2.74 -22.09 1.39
C MET A 253 1.58 -23.03 1.03
N HIS A 254 1.77 -23.89 0.04
CA HIS A 254 0.74 -24.84 -0.44
C HIS A 254 0.32 -25.85 0.63
N SER A 255 1.26 -26.36 1.44
CA SER A 255 0.99 -27.35 2.49
C SER A 255 0.51 -26.73 3.81
N ASN A 256 0.70 -25.44 4.02
CA ASN A 256 0.35 -24.78 5.29
C ASN A 256 -1.09 -24.24 5.25
N GLU A 257 -1.99 -24.97 5.92
CA GLU A 257 -3.40 -24.60 6.01
C GLU A 257 -3.61 -23.22 6.66
N THR A 258 -2.84 -22.88 7.67
CA THR A 258 -2.95 -21.59 8.38
C THR A 258 -2.66 -20.41 7.43
N ILE A 259 -1.61 -20.52 6.61
CA ILE A 259 -1.27 -19.48 5.63
C ILE A 259 -2.38 -19.36 4.59
N ARG A 260 -2.84 -20.50 4.02
CA ARG A 260 -3.90 -20.49 3.00
C ARG A 260 -5.19 -19.86 3.52
N GLU A 261 -5.59 -20.21 4.73
CA GLU A 261 -6.79 -19.68 5.37
C GLU A 261 -6.67 -18.18 5.69
N ALA A 262 -5.49 -17.73 6.11
CA ALA A 262 -5.25 -16.31 6.35
C ALA A 262 -5.41 -15.49 5.06
N VAL A 263 -4.73 -15.89 3.98
CA VAL A 263 -4.83 -15.24 2.66
C VAL A 263 -6.27 -15.27 2.12
N ARG A 264 -6.95 -16.41 2.22
CA ARG A 264 -8.35 -16.54 1.79
C ARG A 264 -9.28 -15.62 2.56
N ARG A 265 -9.13 -15.57 3.89
CA ARG A 265 -9.96 -14.73 4.75
C ARG A 265 -9.79 -13.24 4.45
N GLU A 266 -8.55 -12.79 4.30
CA GLU A 266 -8.22 -11.42 3.93
C GLU A 266 -8.89 -11.03 2.60
N GLN A 267 -8.70 -11.81 1.54
CA GLN A 267 -9.25 -11.52 0.22
C GLN A 267 -10.78 -11.62 0.18
N LEU A 268 -11.38 -12.52 0.97
CA LEU A 268 -12.82 -12.55 1.15
C LEU A 268 -13.35 -11.31 1.88
N TYR A 269 -12.65 -10.86 2.91
CA TYR A 269 -12.98 -9.63 3.62
C TYR A 269 -12.95 -8.43 2.68
N GLU A 270 -11.87 -8.25 1.92
CA GLU A 270 -11.76 -7.19 0.91
C GLU A 270 -12.89 -7.24 -0.12
N TYR A 271 -13.18 -8.43 -0.63
CA TYR A 271 -14.28 -8.62 -1.59
C TYR A 271 -15.65 -8.22 -0.99
N VAL A 272 -15.94 -8.64 0.24
CA VAL A 272 -17.17 -8.29 0.96
C VAL A 272 -17.28 -6.78 1.16
N GLN A 273 -16.20 -6.10 1.54
CA GLN A 273 -16.16 -4.65 1.73
C GLN A 273 -16.37 -3.90 0.40
N GLN A 274 -15.65 -4.27 -0.64
CA GLN A 274 -15.74 -3.64 -1.97
C GLN A 274 -17.14 -3.73 -2.58
N HIS A 275 -17.86 -4.86 -2.32
CA HIS A 275 -19.19 -5.09 -2.86
C HIS A 275 -20.32 -4.74 -1.87
N ASN A 276 -20.00 -4.19 -0.70
CA ASN A 276 -20.94 -3.87 0.38
C ASN A 276 -21.89 -5.03 0.72
N LEU A 277 -21.37 -6.25 0.79
CA LEU A 277 -22.14 -7.43 1.13
C LEU A 277 -22.40 -7.48 2.64
N PRO A 278 -23.62 -7.83 3.08
CA PRO A 278 -23.97 -7.95 4.50
C PRO A 278 -23.47 -9.29 5.09
N VAL A 279 -22.20 -9.60 4.90
CA VAL A 279 -21.58 -10.87 5.25
C VAL A 279 -20.51 -10.65 6.30
N ARG A 280 -20.47 -11.50 7.31
CA ARG A 280 -19.50 -11.48 8.42
C ARG A 280 -18.72 -12.77 8.57
N PHE A 281 -19.23 -13.87 8.01
CA PHE A 281 -18.66 -15.21 8.17
C PHE A 281 -18.50 -15.91 6.82
N TYR A 282 -17.59 -16.90 6.77
CA TYR A 282 -17.58 -17.91 5.73
C TYR A 282 -17.54 -19.31 6.33
N GLN A 283 -18.02 -20.30 5.60
CA GLN A 283 -18.18 -21.67 6.09
C GLN A 283 -17.92 -22.70 4.99
N ASP A 284 -16.97 -23.59 5.23
CA ASP A 284 -16.79 -24.77 4.42
C ASP A 284 -17.73 -25.90 4.88
N TYR A 285 -18.08 -26.81 3.96
CA TYR A 285 -19.00 -27.90 4.26
C TYR A 285 -18.48 -28.79 5.39
N GLY A 286 -19.29 -28.96 6.44
CA GLY A 286 -18.95 -29.80 7.61
C GLY A 286 -18.06 -29.14 8.65
N TRP A 287 -17.71 -27.85 8.49
CA TRP A 287 -16.91 -27.09 9.44
C TRP A 287 -17.69 -25.95 10.07
N ASP A 288 -17.21 -25.46 11.20
CA ASP A 288 -17.77 -24.28 11.83
C ASP A 288 -17.54 -23.02 10.98
N ALA A 289 -18.44 -22.06 11.09
CA ALA A 289 -18.27 -20.77 10.44
C ALA A 289 -17.08 -20.00 11.03
N LYS A 290 -16.29 -19.38 10.17
CA LYS A 290 -15.13 -18.54 10.51
C LYS A 290 -15.47 -17.09 10.27
N GLU A 291 -15.09 -16.22 11.19
CA GLU A 291 -15.29 -14.77 11.07
C GLU A 291 -14.33 -14.16 10.05
N LEU A 292 -14.83 -13.17 9.28
CA LEU A 292 -14.07 -12.44 8.27
C LEU A 292 -13.33 -11.21 8.83
N GLU A 293 -13.62 -10.79 10.06
CA GLU A 293 -12.87 -9.69 10.68
C GLU A 293 -11.39 -10.05 10.84
N LEU A 294 -10.51 -9.10 10.47
CA LEU A 294 -9.03 -9.20 10.54
C LEU A 294 -8.52 -8.76 11.89
#